data_93b42b61b342113241a615c26b03c0d2
#
_entry.id   93b42b61b342113241a615c26b03c0d2
#
_cell.length_a   1.000
_cell.length_b   1.000
_cell.length_c   1.000
_cell.angle_alpha   90.00
_cell.angle_beta   90.00
_cell.angle_gamma   90.00
#
_symmetry.space_group_name_H-M   'P 1'
#
loop_
_entity.id
_entity.type
_entity.pdbx_description
1 polymer ?
#
loop_
_entity_poly.entity_id
_entity_poly.type
_entity_poly.pdbx_seq_one_letter_code
_entity_poly.pdbx_strand_id
1 'polypeptide(L)'
;SPELATLMAHVKLALKDEVLASDLPDQEVFAARLPSYFPAQLREHFGPEIRGHQLRREIVTTMLVNDLVDTAGITFAYRICEDVGVGYVDAVRTYVATDAIFGIGKVWRRIREASLANNIPVDVSDRMTLDLRRLVDRSGRWLLNNRPQPLAVGAEINRFGAQVAALTPQMLNWLRGDELAITKQDAANFSEHRAPEDLAYSVATGLNQFSLLDIIDIADIVERDPAEVADTYFALMDHLGTEGLLTAVSGLPRDDRWHSLARLALRDDIYSSVRTLTFDVLAVGEPDETGEQKIAEWQHTNASRLDRARRTLNEIYADDERDLATLSVAARQIRNMTRTRTGSNT
;
A
#
# COMPACT_ATOMS: atom_id res chain seq x y z
N SER A 1 7.90 -25.43 11.17
CA SER A 1 7.81 -26.23 12.41
C SER A 1 6.37 -26.68 12.66
N PRO A 2 6.12 -27.73 13.46
CA PRO A 2 4.78 -28.18 13.84
C PRO A 2 3.95 -27.07 14.49
N GLU A 3 4.57 -26.24 15.32
CA GLU A 3 3.92 -25.10 15.98
C GLU A 3 3.40 -24.06 14.96
N LEU A 4 4.18 -23.76 13.93
CA LEU A 4 3.77 -22.84 12.88
C LEU A 4 2.57 -23.40 12.09
N ALA A 5 2.58 -24.70 11.78
CA ALA A 5 1.46 -25.35 11.12
C ALA A 5 0.18 -25.32 11.98
N THR A 6 0.33 -25.57 13.28
CA THR A 6 -0.77 -25.50 14.25
C THR A 6 -1.32 -24.07 14.36
N LEU A 7 -0.43 -23.07 14.51
CA LEU A 7 -0.84 -21.67 14.53
C LEU A 7 -1.57 -21.26 13.25
N MET A 8 -1.07 -21.67 12.09
CA MET A 8 -1.69 -21.39 10.81
C MET A 8 -3.09 -22.02 10.69
N ALA A 9 -3.28 -23.25 11.20
CA ALA A 9 -4.57 -23.90 11.23
C ALA A 9 -5.58 -23.14 12.13
N HIS A 10 -5.17 -22.73 13.32
CA HIS A 10 -5.99 -21.94 14.23
C HIS A 10 -6.39 -20.59 13.64
N VAL A 11 -5.44 -19.86 13.05
CA VAL A 11 -5.74 -18.58 12.39
C VAL A 11 -6.73 -18.75 11.25
N LYS A 12 -6.54 -19.79 10.39
CA LYS A 12 -7.48 -20.07 9.31
C LYS A 12 -8.87 -20.43 9.81
N LEU A 13 -8.99 -21.19 10.89
CA LEU A 13 -10.28 -21.54 11.49
C LEU A 13 -10.98 -20.30 12.04
N ALA A 14 -10.30 -19.50 12.86
CA ALA A 14 -10.87 -18.28 13.42
C ALA A 14 -11.34 -17.30 12.33
N LEU A 15 -10.53 -17.08 11.29
CA LEU A 15 -10.94 -16.22 10.17
C LEU A 15 -12.12 -16.81 9.39
N LYS A 16 -12.17 -18.14 9.21
CA LYS A 16 -13.30 -18.79 8.52
C LYS A 16 -14.61 -18.61 9.28
N ASP A 17 -14.60 -18.77 10.60
CA ASP A 17 -15.78 -18.62 11.42
C ASP A 17 -16.34 -17.19 11.33
N GLU A 18 -15.49 -16.18 11.43
CA GLU A 18 -15.86 -14.76 11.30
C GLU A 18 -16.40 -14.41 9.91
N VAL A 19 -15.70 -14.84 8.85
CA VAL A 19 -16.09 -14.57 7.45
C VAL A 19 -17.40 -15.31 7.12
N LEU A 20 -17.55 -16.55 7.55
CA LEU A 20 -18.77 -17.35 7.29
C LEU A 20 -19.98 -16.77 8.01
N ALA A 21 -19.80 -16.20 9.22
CA ALA A 21 -20.86 -15.52 9.97
C ALA A 21 -21.24 -14.16 9.36
N SER A 22 -20.40 -13.58 8.48
CA SER A 22 -20.64 -12.30 7.85
C SER A 22 -21.42 -12.38 6.53
N ASP A 23 -21.66 -11.24 5.91
CA ASP A 23 -22.29 -11.12 4.59
C ASP A 23 -21.32 -11.33 3.41
N LEU A 24 -20.01 -11.42 3.68
CA LEU A 24 -18.99 -11.45 2.62
C LEU A 24 -19.18 -12.57 1.59
N PRO A 25 -19.46 -13.82 1.98
CA PRO A 25 -19.60 -14.91 1.00
C PRO A 25 -20.77 -14.73 0.02
N ASP A 26 -21.75 -13.88 0.36
CA ASP A 26 -22.93 -13.61 -0.46
C ASP A 26 -22.77 -12.38 -1.35
N GLN A 27 -21.82 -11.51 -1.08
CA GLN A 27 -21.55 -10.35 -1.93
C GLN A 27 -20.94 -10.77 -3.27
N GLU A 28 -21.43 -10.20 -4.37
CA GLU A 28 -21.04 -10.58 -5.73
C GLU A 28 -19.53 -10.56 -5.98
N VAL A 29 -18.85 -9.55 -5.48
CA VAL A 29 -17.39 -9.39 -5.64
C VAL A 29 -16.59 -10.57 -5.06
N PHE A 30 -17.10 -11.21 -4.00
CA PHE A 30 -16.49 -12.39 -3.40
C PHE A 30 -17.01 -13.67 -4.03
N ALA A 31 -18.35 -13.76 -4.22
CA ALA A 31 -18.99 -14.92 -4.84
C ALA A 31 -18.54 -15.19 -6.27
N ALA A 32 -18.13 -14.15 -7.01
CA ALA A 32 -17.55 -14.28 -8.35
C ALA A 32 -16.29 -15.15 -8.43
N ARG A 33 -15.64 -15.42 -7.29
CA ARG A 33 -14.47 -16.33 -7.21
C ARG A 33 -14.87 -17.81 -7.20
N LEU A 34 -16.11 -18.14 -6.83
CA LEU A 34 -16.60 -19.52 -6.67
C LEU A 34 -16.33 -20.43 -7.87
N PRO A 35 -16.56 -20.03 -9.13
CA PRO A 35 -16.29 -20.89 -10.27
C PRO A 35 -14.83 -21.34 -10.37
N SER A 36 -13.87 -20.54 -9.93
CA SER A 36 -12.45 -20.87 -10.00
C SER A 36 -12.04 -22.03 -9.09
N TYR A 37 -12.86 -22.39 -8.12
CA TYR A 37 -12.67 -23.57 -7.26
C TYR A 37 -12.86 -24.88 -8.01
N PHE A 38 -13.66 -24.86 -9.07
CA PHE A 38 -14.03 -26.07 -9.82
C PHE A 38 -13.14 -26.21 -11.07
N PRO A 39 -12.87 -27.46 -11.52
CA PRO A 39 -12.17 -27.73 -12.78
C PRO A 39 -12.85 -27.05 -13.98
N ALA A 40 -12.08 -26.69 -15.00
CA ALA A 40 -12.58 -25.98 -16.18
C ALA A 40 -13.77 -26.68 -16.85
N GLN A 41 -13.69 -27.99 -17.00
CA GLN A 41 -14.77 -28.82 -17.60
C GLN A 41 -16.10 -28.68 -16.84
N LEU A 42 -16.08 -28.63 -15.49
CA LEU A 42 -17.28 -28.44 -14.72
C LEU A 42 -17.83 -27.01 -14.84
N ARG A 43 -16.96 -26.02 -14.91
CA ARG A 43 -17.35 -24.62 -15.09
C ARG A 43 -18.09 -24.37 -16.39
N GLU A 44 -17.64 -25.02 -17.47
CA GLU A 44 -18.22 -24.89 -18.81
C GLU A 44 -19.63 -25.52 -18.90
N HIS A 45 -19.86 -26.63 -18.21
CA HIS A 45 -21.11 -27.38 -18.32
C HIS A 45 -22.12 -27.10 -17.20
N PHE A 46 -21.65 -26.72 -16.00
CA PHE A 46 -22.45 -26.63 -14.79
C PHE A 46 -22.37 -25.24 -14.10
N GLY A 47 -22.21 -24.17 -14.89
CA GLY A 47 -22.08 -22.81 -14.35
C GLY A 47 -23.22 -22.37 -13.43
N PRO A 48 -24.51 -22.58 -13.79
CA PRO A 48 -25.64 -22.26 -12.92
C PRO A 48 -25.64 -23.06 -11.62
N GLU A 49 -25.37 -24.38 -11.70
CA GLU A 49 -25.35 -25.30 -10.56
C GLU A 49 -24.21 -24.95 -9.59
N ILE A 50 -23.04 -24.55 -10.12
CA ILE A 50 -21.93 -24.07 -9.30
C ILE A 50 -22.34 -22.83 -8.53
N ARG A 51 -22.98 -21.85 -9.16
CA ARG A 51 -23.46 -20.65 -8.48
C ARG A 51 -24.51 -20.94 -7.42
N GLY A 52 -25.34 -21.96 -7.64
CA GLY A 52 -26.36 -22.45 -6.69
C GLY A 52 -25.86 -23.52 -5.71
N HIS A 53 -24.56 -23.81 -5.67
CA HIS A 53 -24.03 -24.89 -4.84
C HIS A 53 -24.37 -24.71 -3.36
N GLN A 54 -24.80 -25.79 -2.69
CA GLN A 54 -25.25 -25.75 -1.29
C GLN A 54 -24.16 -25.24 -0.34
N LEU A 55 -22.89 -25.60 -0.59
CA LEU A 55 -21.73 -25.16 0.21
C LEU A 55 -21.02 -23.94 -0.40
N ARG A 56 -21.70 -23.11 -1.20
CA ARG A 56 -21.06 -21.97 -1.85
C ARG A 56 -20.41 -20.99 -0.85
N ARG A 57 -21.06 -20.76 0.27
CA ARG A 57 -20.55 -19.85 1.32
C ARG A 57 -19.26 -20.39 1.94
N GLU A 58 -19.24 -21.65 2.30
CA GLU A 58 -18.07 -22.33 2.87
C GLU A 58 -16.90 -22.41 1.89
N ILE A 59 -17.19 -22.64 0.62
CA ILE A 59 -16.16 -22.67 -0.44
C ILE A 59 -15.57 -21.28 -0.62
N VAL A 60 -16.39 -20.24 -0.80
CA VAL A 60 -15.94 -18.86 -0.94
C VAL A 60 -15.14 -18.43 0.28
N THR A 61 -15.63 -18.67 1.49
CA THR A 61 -14.94 -18.39 2.75
C THR A 61 -13.56 -19.07 2.79
N THR A 62 -13.50 -20.33 2.41
CA THR A 62 -12.25 -21.11 2.40
C THR A 62 -11.24 -20.53 1.41
N MET A 63 -11.70 -20.16 0.21
CA MET A 63 -10.85 -19.51 -0.80
C MET A 63 -10.30 -18.18 -0.30
N LEU A 64 -11.16 -17.30 0.24
CA LEU A 64 -10.76 -15.99 0.75
C LEU A 64 -9.72 -16.08 1.86
N VAL A 65 -9.97 -16.94 2.84
CA VAL A 65 -9.06 -17.11 3.99
C VAL A 65 -7.73 -17.73 3.56
N ASN A 66 -7.75 -18.71 2.65
CA ASN A 66 -6.52 -19.30 2.14
C ASN A 66 -5.70 -18.27 1.35
N ASP A 67 -6.34 -17.53 0.43
CA ASP A 67 -5.67 -16.49 -0.36
C ASP A 67 -5.04 -15.42 0.53
N LEU A 68 -5.78 -14.95 1.55
CA LEU A 68 -5.27 -13.97 2.51
C LEU A 68 -4.06 -14.51 3.27
N VAL A 69 -4.15 -15.70 3.86
CA VAL A 69 -3.07 -16.28 4.69
C VAL A 69 -1.85 -16.60 3.84
N ASP A 70 -2.04 -17.14 2.65
CA ASP A 70 -0.94 -17.53 1.76
C ASP A 70 -0.21 -16.30 1.20
N THR A 71 -0.95 -15.25 0.82
CA THR A 71 -0.39 -14.05 0.19
C THR A 71 0.06 -13.01 1.21
N ALA A 72 -0.85 -12.55 2.07
CA ALA A 72 -0.57 -11.49 3.05
C ALA A 72 0.11 -12.01 4.33
N GLY A 73 0.04 -13.31 4.59
CA GLY A 73 0.65 -13.98 5.74
C GLY A 73 -0.29 -14.15 6.93
N ILE A 74 0.05 -15.08 7.81
CA ILE A 74 -0.78 -15.50 8.96
C ILE A 74 -1.06 -14.39 9.97
N THR A 75 -0.23 -13.37 10.05
CA THR A 75 -0.36 -12.28 11.03
C THR A 75 -1.08 -11.06 10.48
N PHE A 76 -1.38 -11.01 9.18
CA PHE A 76 -1.93 -9.82 8.53
C PHE A 76 -3.22 -9.34 9.19
N ALA A 77 -4.23 -10.20 9.24
CA ALA A 77 -5.54 -9.84 9.79
C ALA A 77 -5.43 -9.40 11.27
N TYR A 78 -4.68 -10.15 12.08
CA TYR A 78 -4.46 -9.79 13.48
C TYR A 78 -3.81 -8.42 13.63
N ARG A 79 -2.74 -8.13 12.87
CA ARG A 79 -2.04 -6.84 12.94
C ARG A 79 -2.93 -5.68 12.51
N ILE A 80 -3.70 -5.84 11.42
CA ILE A 80 -4.65 -4.82 10.98
C ILE A 80 -5.68 -4.53 12.07
N CYS A 81 -6.26 -5.56 12.68
CA CYS A 81 -7.25 -5.40 13.74
C CYS A 81 -6.67 -4.67 14.96
N GLU A 82 -5.46 -5.07 15.41
CA GLU A 82 -4.80 -4.47 16.57
C GLU A 82 -4.35 -3.02 16.33
N ASP A 83 -3.89 -2.73 15.12
CA ASP A 83 -3.28 -1.43 14.82
C ASP A 83 -4.32 -0.37 14.43
N VAL A 84 -5.43 -0.79 13.77
CA VAL A 84 -6.47 0.12 13.26
C VAL A 84 -7.75 0.07 14.10
N GLY A 85 -7.95 -0.99 14.90
CA GLY A 85 -9.13 -1.15 15.75
C GLY A 85 -10.38 -1.63 15.00
N VAL A 86 -10.20 -2.44 13.94
CA VAL A 86 -11.28 -3.00 13.12
C VAL A 86 -11.47 -4.50 13.38
N GLY A 87 -12.55 -5.09 12.86
CA GLY A 87 -12.80 -6.53 12.94
C GLY A 87 -12.09 -7.34 11.86
N TYR A 88 -12.01 -8.67 12.04
CA TYR A 88 -11.41 -9.58 11.05
C TYR A 88 -12.12 -9.52 9.69
N VAL A 89 -13.43 -9.31 9.66
CA VAL A 89 -14.21 -9.16 8.43
C VAL A 89 -13.72 -7.96 7.62
N ASP A 90 -13.42 -6.83 8.28
CA ASP A 90 -12.91 -5.63 7.61
C ASP A 90 -11.47 -5.82 7.11
N ALA A 91 -10.65 -6.57 7.84
CA ALA A 91 -9.33 -6.95 7.36
C ALA A 91 -9.40 -7.81 6.09
N VAL A 92 -10.39 -8.72 5.99
CA VAL A 92 -10.62 -9.52 4.77
C VAL A 92 -11.14 -8.64 3.63
N ARG A 93 -12.09 -7.72 3.87
CA ARG A 93 -12.55 -6.75 2.86
C ARG A 93 -11.40 -5.98 2.26
N THR A 94 -10.57 -5.44 3.14
CA THR A 94 -9.38 -4.65 2.78
C THR A 94 -8.37 -5.44 1.98
N TYR A 95 -8.09 -6.69 2.37
CA TYR A 95 -7.21 -7.57 1.61
C TYR A 95 -7.73 -7.82 0.19
N VAL A 96 -9.03 -8.13 0.04
CA VAL A 96 -9.62 -8.40 -1.28
C VAL A 96 -9.59 -7.17 -2.17
N ALA A 97 -9.89 -5.99 -1.62
CA ALA A 97 -9.77 -4.74 -2.38
C ALA A 97 -8.33 -4.50 -2.85
N THR A 98 -7.35 -4.63 -1.94
CA THR A 98 -5.92 -4.48 -2.24
C THR A 98 -5.44 -5.49 -3.29
N ASP A 99 -5.80 -6.77 -3.13
CA ASP A 99 -5.46 -7.83 -4.09
C ASP A 99 -5.97 -7.49 -5.51
N ALA A 100 -7.21 -7.05 -5.62
CA ALA A 100 -7.81 -6.73 -6.89
C ALA A 100 -7.25 -5.44 -7.53
N ILE A 101 -6.99 -4.40 -6.71
CA ILE A 101 -6.47 -3.11 -7.18
C ILE A 101 -5.04 -3.25 -7.70
N PHE A 102 -4.17 -3.96 -6.98
CA PHE A 102 -2.74 -4.07 -7.30
C PHE A 102 -2.34 -5.38 -7.97
N GLY A 103 -3.27 -6.32 -8.15
CA GLY A 103 -2.97 -7.63 -8.76
C GLY A 103 -2.04 -8.51 -7.92
N ILE A 104 -2.09 -8.38 -6.59
CA ILE A 104 -1.18 -9.01 -5.64
C ILE A 104 -1.06 -10.51 -5.84
N GLY A 105 -2.20 -11.21 -5.95
CA GLY A 105 -2.23 -12.66 -6.16
C GLY A 105 -1.59 -13.12 -7.46
N LYS A 106 -1.59 -12.27 -8.51
CA LYS A 106 -0.88 -12.57 -9.78
C LYS A 106 0.63 -12.51 -9.57
N VAL A 107 1.13 -11.44 -8.93
CA VAL A 107 2.55 -11.27 -8.64
C VAL A 107 3.04 -12.38 -7.72
N TRP A 108 2.30 -12.69 -6.65
CA TRP A 108 2.63 -13.76 -5.72
C TRP A 108 2.72 -15.13 -6.39
N ARG A 109 1.78 -15.50 -7.27
CA ARG A 109 1.85 -16.75 -8.03
C ARG A 109 3.10 -16.82 -8.90
N ARG A 110 3.46 -15.74 -9.59
CA ARG A 110 4.68 -15.67 -10.41
C ARG A 110 5.95 -15.87 -9.58
N ILE A 111 6.04 -15.25 -8.40
CA ILE A 111 7.15 -15.47 -7.47
C ILE A 111 7.23 -16.95 -7.08
N ARG A 112 6.10 -17.57 -6.71
CA ARG A 112 6.05 -18.98 -6.34
C ARG A 112 6.41 -19.92 -7.48
N GLU A 113 5.89 -19.68 -8.65
CA GLU A 113 6.20 -20.47 -9.86
C GLU A 113 7.70 -20.42 -10.17
N ALA A 114 8.30 -19.24 -10.14
CA ALA A 114 9.74 -19.07 -10.34
C ALA A 114 10.57 -19.78 -9.25
N SER A 115 10.14 -19.76 -8.00
CA SER A 115 10.78 -20.45 -6.89
C SER A 115 10.66 -21.98 -7.02
N LEU A 116 9.46 -22.49 -7.30
CA LEU A 116 9.21 -23.93 -7.46
C LEU A 116 9.93 -24.53 -8.67
N ALA A 117 10.13 -23.75 -9.72
CA ALA A 117 10.90 -24.14 -10.90
C ALA A 117 12.43 -24.05 -10.66
N ASN A 118 12.88 -23.72 -9.45
CA ASN A 118 14.28 -23.44 -9.09
C ASN A 118 14.95 -22.37 -9.98
N ASN A 119 14.15 -21.44 -10.52
CA ASN A 119 14.67 -20.33 -11.31
C ASN A 119 15.26 -19.24 -10.44
N ILE A 120 14.69 -19.02 -9.23
CA ILE A 120 15.18 -18.06 -8.24
C ILE A 120 15.51 -18.77 -6.91
N PRO A 121 16.54 -18.30 -6.17
CA PRO A 121 16.84 -18.79 -4.82
C PRO A 121 15.69 -18.56 -3.85
N VAL A 122 15.58 -19.40 -2.81
CA VAL A 122 14.49 -19.33 -1.81
C VAL A 122 14.52 -18.01 -1.04
N ASP A 123 15.69 -17.54 -0.63
CA ASP A 123 15.88 -16.29 0.10
C ASP A 123 15.46 -15.06 -0.73
N VAL A 124 15.70 -15.08 -2.05
CA VAL A 124 15.23 -14.06 -2.99
C VAL A 124 13.72 -14.11 -3.12
N SER A 125 13.13 -15.30 -3.28
CA SER A 125 11.68 -15.48 -3.29
C SER A 125 11.01 -14.99 -2.01
N ASP A 126 11.62 -15.27 -0.85
CA ASP A 126 11.13 -14.82 0.45
C ASP A 126 11.19 -13.29 0.57
N ARG A 127 12.28 -12.66 0.11
CA ARG A 127 12.41 -11.20 0.08
C ARG A 127 11.35 -10.56 -0.81
N MET A 128 11.19 -11.04 -2.05
CA MET A 128 10.15 -10.58 -2.97
C MET A 128 8.74 -10.70 -2.36
N THR A 129 8.47 -11.82 -1.67
CA THR A 129 7.20 -12.04 -0.97
C THR A 129 7.00 -11.05 0.18
N LEU A 130 8.06 -10.74 0.93
CA LEU A 130 8.00 -9.75 2.01
C LEU A 130 7.70 -8.33 1.48
N ASP A 131 8.30 -7.95 0.36
CA ASP A 131 8.06 -6.64 -0.25
C ASP A 131 6.61 -6.54 -0.76
N LEU A 132 6.09 -7.61 -1.37
CA LEU A 132 4.68 -7.68 -1.76
C LEU A 132 3.73 -7.56 -0.54
N ARG A 133 4.06 -8.21 0.58
CA ARG A 133 3.30 -8.12 1.83
C ARG A 133 3.33 -6.71 2.44
N ARG A 134 4.42 -5.97 2.25
CA ARG A 134 4.49 -4.55 2.67
C ARG A 134 3.52 -3.70 1.86
N LEU A 135 3.40 -3.93 0.56
CA LEU A 135 2.40 -3.25 -0.27
C LEU A 135 0.98 -3.56 0.24
N VAL A 136 0.66 -4.84 0.49
CA VAL A 136 -0.66 -5.24 1.03
C VAL A 136 -0.95 -4.54 2.36
N ASP A 137 0.00 -4.52 3.28
CA ASP A 137 -0.14 -3.91 4.60
C ASP A 137 -0.37 -2.40 4.51
N ARG A 138 0.40 -1.68 3.69
CA ARG A 138 0.26 -0.23 3.52
C ARG A 138 -1.04 0.16 2.83
N SER A 139 -1.35 -0.49 1.72
CA SER A 139 -2.58 -0.21 0.96
C SER A 139 -3.82 -0.56 1.76
N GLY A 140 -3.78 -1.65 2.52
CA GLY A 140 -4.86 -2.05 3.41
C GLY A 140 -5.14 -1.00 4.48
N ARG A 141 -4.11 -0.49 5.15
CA ARG A 141 -4.25 0.60 6.15
C ARG A 141 -4.76 1.87 5.50
N TRP A 142 -4.26 2.21 4.33
CA TRP A 142 -4.73 3.39 3.61
C TRP A 142 -6.23 3.32 3.35
N LEU A 143 -6.74 2.19 2.85
CA LEU A 143 -8.17 1.98 2.60
C LEU A 143 -9.00 2.09 3.88
N LEU A 144 -8.52 1.54 5.00
CA LEU A 144 -9.22 1.62 6.28
C LEU A 144 -9.25 3.03 6.85
N ASN A 145 -8.18 3.80 6.68
CA ASN A 145 -8.05 5.13 7.26
C ASN A 145 -8.67 6.24 6.38
N ASN A 146 -8.72 6.04 5.04
CA ASN A 146 -9.11 7.10 4.11
C ASN A 146 -10.43 6.85 3.39
N ARG A 147 -11.04 5.67 3.54
CA ARG A 147 -12.31 5.33 2.87
C ARG A 147 -13.44 5.09 3.87
N PRO A 148 -14.69 5.34 3.49
CA PRO A 148 -15.85 5.03 4.34
C PRO A 148 -15.91 3.56 4.74
N GLN A 149 -16.24 3.29 6.00
CA GLN A 149 -16.38 1.95 6.54
C GLN A 149 -17.86 1.61 6.83
N PRO A 150 -18.28 0.35 6.65
CA PRO A 150 -17.52 -0.79 6.13
C PRO A 150 -17.14 -0.59 4.66
N LEU A 151 -15.92 -1.05 4.28
CA LEU A 151 -15.37 -0.83 2.94
C LEU A 151 -16.26 -1.43 1.84
N ALA A 152 -16.69 -0.60 0.91
CA ALA A 152 -17.46 -1.01 -0.27
C ALA A 152 -16.52 -1.58 -1.35
N VAL A 153 -16.05 -2.82 -1.17
CA VAL A 153 -14.95 -3.44 -1.93
C VAL A 153 -15.11 -3.28 -3.44
N GLY A 154 -16.30 -3.56 -4.00
CA GLY A 154 -16.55 -3.41 -5.43
C GLY A 154 -16.41 -1.97 -5.93
N ALA A 155 -16.86 -1.00 -5.15
CA ALA A 155 -16.74 0.42 -5.49
C ALA A 155 -15.27 0.88 -5.49
N GLU A 156 -14.49 0.45 -4.50
CA GLU A 156 -13.06 0.80 -4.43
C GLU A 156 -12.25 0.13 -5.56
N ILE A 157 -12.55 -1.13 -5.90
CA ILE A 157 -11.93 -1.80 -7.06
C ILE A 157 -12.25 -1.05 -8.36
N ASN A 158 -13.49 -0.64 -8.55
CA ASN A 158 -13.91 0.12 -9.75
C ASN A 158 -13.24 1.49 -9.80
N ARG A 159 -13.07 2.16 -8.67
CA ARG A 159 -12.44 3.47 -8.60
C ARG A 159 -10.95 3.41 -8.91
N PHE A 160 -10.22 2.52 -8.25
CA PHE A 160 -8.76 2.53 -8.28
C PHE A 160 -8.16 1.53 -9.28
N GLY A 161 -8.78 0.39 -9.51
CA GLY A 161 -8.14 -0.74 -10.19
C GLY A 161 -7.64 -0.42 -11.59
N ALA A 162 -8.47 0.16 -12.45
CA ALA A 162 -8.09 0.50 -13.81
C ALA A 162 -7.02 1.60 -13.85
N GLN A 163 -7.12 2.60 -12.98
CA GLN A 163 -6.16 3.70 -12.92
C GLN A 163 -4.81 3.22 -12.38
N VAL A 164 -4.78 2.44 -11.31
CA VAL A 164 -3.54 1.84 -10.79
C VAL A 164 -2.86 0.99 -11.86
N ALA A 165 -3.61 0.15 -12.59
CA ALA A 165 -3.04 -0.66 -13.67
C ALA A 165 -2.44 0.19 -14.82
N ALA A 166 -3.04 1.34 -15.14
CA ALA A 166 -2.54 2.25 -16.17
C ALA A 166 -1.30 3.06 -15.71
N LEU A 167 -1.24 3.42 -14.43
CA LEU A 167 -0.15 4.25 -13.88
C LEU A 167 1.06 3.43 -13.44
N THR A 168 0.88 2.20 -12.98
CA THR A 168 1.97 1.32 -12.50
C THR A 168 3.17 1.22 -13.46
N PRO A 169 3.01 1.05 -14.79
CA PRO A 169 4.14 0.99 -15.72
C PRO A 169 4.96 2.27 -15.78
N GLN A 170 4.42 3.40 -15.33
CA GLN A 170 5.06 4.71 -15.38
C GLN A 170 5.80 5.06 -14.08
N MET A 171 5.74 4.23 -13.04
CA MET A 171 6.32 4.51 -11.72
C MET A 171 7.76 5.01 -11.78
N LEU A 172 8.62 4.36 -12.56
CA LEU A 172 10.03 4.73 -12.68
C LEU A 172 10.25 6.13 -13.30
N ASN A 173 9.27 6.69 -13.99
CA ASN A 173 9.35 8.05 -14.55
C ASN A 173 9.16 9.13 -13.48
N TRP A 174 8.49 8.80 -12.40
CA TRP A 174 8.17 9.74 -11.32
C TRP A 174 9.08 9.61 -10.10
N LEU A 175 9.66 8.42 -9.85
CA LEU A 175 10.60 8.22 -8.74
C LEU A 175 11.87 9.05 -8.97
N ARG A 176 12.41 9.65 -7.90
CA ARG A 176 13.56 10.55 -7.93
C ARG A 176 14.56 10.20 -6.82
N GLY A 177 15.75 10.80 -6.92
CA GLY A 177 16.76 10.76 -5.87
C GLY A 177 17.07 9.35 -5.36
N ASP A 178 17.13 9.21 -4.06
CA ASP A 178 17.47 7.96 -3.38
C ASP A 178 16.40 6.88 -3.61
N GLU A 179 15.11 7.25 -3.68
CA GLU A 179 14.02 6.31 -3.91
C GLU A 179 14.13 5.61 -5.27
N LEU A 180 14.46 6.36 -6.32
CA LEU A 180 14.75 5.80 -7.66
C LEU A 180 15.99 4.90 -7.63
N ALA A 181 17.05 5.33 -6.95
CA ALA A 181 18.29 4.57 -6.85
C ALA A 181 18.07 3.22 -6.13
N ILE A 182 17.39 3.24 -4.99
CA ILE A 182 17.05 2.03 -4.21
C ILE A 182 16.16 1.10 -5.03
N THR A 183 15.11 1.62 -5.68
CA THR A 183 14.20 0.81 -6.50
C THR A 183 14.94 0.12 -7.66
N LYS A 184 15.81 0.83 -8.36
CA LYS A 184 16.65 0.25 -9.43
C LYS A 184 17.63 -0.78 -8.90
N GLN A 185 18.24 -0.53 -7.75
CA GLN A 185 19.17 -1.48 -7.11
C GLN A 185 18.46 -2.77 -6.68
N ASP A 186 17.26 -2.68 -6.12
CA ASP A 186 16.47 -3.84 -5.73
C ASP A 186 16.03 -4.64 -6.96
N ALA A 187 15.58 -4.00 -8.03
CA ALA A 187 15.24 -4.66 -9.28
C ALA A 187 16.45 -5.37 -9.91
N ALA A 188 17.62 -4.70 -9.94
CA ALA A 188 18.86 -5.29 -10.42
C ALA A 188 19.27 -6.52 -9.61
N ASN A 189 19.22 -6.42 -8.28
CA ASN A 189 19.52 -7.52 -7.36
C ASN A 189 18.60 -8.73 -7.62
N PHE A 190 17.29 -8.54 -7.77
CA PHE A 190 16.37 -9.64 -8.11
C PHE A 190 16.71 -10.25 -9.48
N SER A 191 17.03 -9.43 -10.49
CA SER A 191 17.39 -9.90 -11.83
C SER A 191 18.73 -10.66 -11.86
N GLU A 192 19.75 -10.23 -11.12
CA GLU A 192 21.03 -10.92 -10.94
C GLU A 192 20.83 -12.33 -10.36
N HIS A 193 19.79 -12.50 -9.52
CA HIS A 193 19.38 -13.78 -8.96
C HIS A 193 18.32 -14.50 -9.81
N ARG A 194 18.26 -14.23 -11.11
CA ARG A 194 17.45 -14.90 -12.13
C ARG A 194 15.95 -14.66 -12.06
N ALA A 195 15.49 -13.65 -11.32
CA ALA A 195 14.10 -13.26 -11.44
C ALA A 195 13.84 -12.67 -12.84
N PRO A 196 12.72 -13.00 -13.50
CA PRO A 196 12.34 -12.32 -14.74
C PRO A 196 12.31 -10.81 -14.54
N GLU A 197 12.86 -10.05 -15.49
CA GLU A 197 13.08 -8.62 -15.36
C GLU A 197 11.78 -7.85 -15.02
N ASP A 198 10.69 -8.16 -15.71
CA ASP A 198 9.38 -7.57 -15.46
C ASP A 198 8.82 -7.91 -14.07
N LEU A 199 9.10 -9.11 -13.56
CA LEU A 199 8.74 -9.48 -12.19
C LEU A 199 9.61 -8.75 -11.16
N ALA A 200 10.92 -8.61 -11.41
CA ALA A 200 11.85 -7.89 -10.56
C ALA A 200 11.41 -6.42 -10.41
N TYR A 201 11.13 -5.74 -11.51
CA TYR A 201 10.62 -4.36 -11.49
C TYR A 201 9.24 -4.24 -10.84
N SER A 202 8.32 -5.17 -11.10
CA SER A 202 7.00 -5.17 -10.48
C SER A 202 7.07 -5.26 -8.96
N VAL A 203 7.99 -6.05 -8.42
CA VAL A 203 8.18 -6.18 -6.96
C VAL A 203 8.94 -4.98 -6.40
N ALA A 204 10.02 -4.55 -7.06
CA ALA A 204 10.84 -3.43 -6.57
C ALA A 204 10.06 -2.10 -6.50
N THR A 205 9.18 -1.83 -7.49
CA THR A 205 8.30 -0.65 -7.46
C THR A 205 7.09 -0.84 -6.56
N GLY A 206 6.79 -2.07 -6.12
CA GLY A 206 5.55 -2.41 -5.42
C GLY A 206 5.28 -1.53 -4.20
N LEU A 207 6.32 -1.24 -3.42
CA LEU A 207 6.15 -0.44 -2.23
C LEU A 207 5.75 1.01 -2.53
N ASN A 208 6.19 1.54 -3.66
CA ASN A 208 5.88 2.91 -4.09
C ASN A 208 4.49 3.00 -4.74
N GLN A 209 4.00 1.88 -5.28
CA GLN A 209 2.68 1.81 -5.91
C GLN A 209 1.53 2.15 -4.96
N PHE A 210 1.66 1.94 -3.64
CA PHE A 210 0.59 2.29 -2.72
C PHE A 210 0.27 3.80 -2.74
N SER A 211 1.24 4.66 -3.06
CA SER A 211 1.05 6.11 -3.22
C SER A 211 0.09 6.46 -4.36
N LEU A 212 -0.14 5.54 -5.31
CA LEU A 212 -1.15 5.72 -6.35
C LEU A 212 -2.56 5.87 -5.79
N LEU A 213 -2.84 5.35 -4.60
CA LEU A 213 -4.13 5.56 -3.92
C LEU A 213 -4.32 7.03 -3.55
N ASP A 214 -3.29 7.67 -2.98
CA ASP A 214 -3.31 9.11 -2.69
C ASP A 214 -3.39 9.93 -3.98
N ILE A 215 -2.57 9.59 -4.95
CA ILE A 215 -2.46 10.30 -6.23
C ILE A 215 -3.79 10.31 -6.98
N ILE A 216 -4.44 9.15 -7.10
CA ILE A 216 -5.75 9.04 -7.78
C ILE A 216 -6.83 9.79 -6.98
N ASP A 217 -6.83 9.67 -5.65
CA ASP A 217 -7.81 10.35 -4.81
C ASP A 217 -7.63 11.87 -4.83
N ILE A 218 -6.39 12.37 -4.88
CA ILE A 218 -6.09 13.80 -5.08
C ILE A 218 -6.57 14.24 -6.47
N ALA A 219 -6.21 13.51 -7.52
CA ALA A 219 -6.56 13.82 -8.91
C ALA A 219 -8.07 13.96 -9.09
N ASP A 220 -8.84 13.02 -8.53
CA ASP A 220 -10.31 13.07 -8.52
C ASP A 220 -10.85 14.32 -7.81
N ILE A 221 -10.23 14.73 -6.67
CA ILE A 221 -10.69 15.88 -5.88
C ILE A 221 -10.37 17.21 -6.57
N VAL A 222 -9.19 17.33 -7.19
CA VAL A 222 -8.76 18.58 -7.84
C VAL A 222 -9.12 18.63 -9.34
N GLU A 223 -9.71 17.55 -9.87
CA GLU A 223 -10.09 17.40 -11.29
C GLU A 223 -8.88 17.59 -12.23
N ARG A 224 -7.74 16.96 -11.89
CA ARG A 224 -6.50 17.00 -12.68
C ARG A 224 -6.09 15.63 -13.18
N ASP A 225 -5.15 15.58 -14.15
CA ASP A 225 -4.59 14.34 -14.66
C ASP A 225 -3.81 13.60 -13.55
N PRO A 226 -4.09 12.32 -13.27
CA PRO A 226 -3.34 11.55 -12.29
C PRO A 226 -1.82 11.48 -12.55
N ALA A 227 -1.37 11.55 -13.80
CA ALA A 227 0.06 11.58 -14.13
C ALA A 227 0.72 12.89 -13.71
N GLU A 228 0.03 14.03 -13.87
CA GLU A 228 0.47 15.34 -13.35
C GLU A 228 0.58 15.31 -11.82
N VAL A 229 -0.44 14.77 -11.16
CA VAL A 229 -0.45 14.64 -9.69
C VAL A 229 0.67 13.74 -9.22
N ALA A 230 0.94 12.63 -9.92
CA ALA A 230 2.04 11.71 -9.62
C ALA A 230 3.40 12.40 -9.71
N ASP A 231 3.64 13.16 -10.78
CA ASP A 231 4.86 13.92 -10.95
C ASP A 231 5.08 14.91 -9.80
N THR A 232 4.04 15.66 -9.44
CA THR A 232 4.09 16.61 -8.31
C THR A 232 4.29 15.90 -6.97
N TYR A 233 3.60 14.78 -6.74
CA TYR A 233 3.67 14.01 -5.48
C TYR A 233 5.08 13.46 -5.23
N PHE A 234 5.68 12.81 -6.22
CA PHE A 234 7.03 12.22 -6.08
C PHE A 234 8.13 13.29 -6.10
N ALA A 235 7.95 14.39 -6.85
CA ALA A 235 8.85 15.53 -6.76
C ALA A 235 8.85 16.15 -5.35
N LEU A 236 7.67 16.24 -4.72
CA LEU A 236 7.54 16.75 -3.35
C LEU A 236 8.15 15.79 -2.33
N MET A 237 7.98 14.48 -2.47
CA MET A 237 8.62 13.48 -1.61
C MET A 237 10.15 13.61 -1.63
N ASP A 238 10.74 13.72 -2.81
CA ASP A 238 12.18 13.91 -2.99
C ASP A 238 12.63 15.25 -2.40
N HIS A 239 11.90 16.33 -2.70
CA HIS A 239 12.19 17.69 -2.19
C HIS A 239 12.20 17.76 -0.66
N LEU A 240 11.33 16.99 0.01
CA LEU A 240 11.24 16.92 1.47
C LEU A 240 12.21 15.88 2.08
N GLY A 241 12.93 15.10 1.28
CA GLY A 241 13.80 14.02 1.76
C GLY A 241 13.04 12.93 2.53
N THR A 242 11.79 12.66 2.15
CA THR A 242 10.89 11.75 2.89
C THR A 242 11.40 10.32 2.92
N GLU A 243 12.14 9.85 1.90
CA GLU A 243 12.70 8.50 1.87
C GLU A 243 13.68 8.26 3.04
N GLY A 244 14.57 9.21 3.30
CA GLY A 244 15.48 9.15 4.44
C GLY A 244 14.75 9.09 5.79
N LEU A 245 13.63 9.82 5.94
CA LEU A 245 12.79 9.77 7.15
C LEU A 245 12.07 8.43 7.27
N LEU A 246 11.48 7.92 6.19
CA LEU A 246 10.74 6.66 6.17
C LEU A 246 11.68 5.47 6.43
N THR A 247 12.91 5.54 5.93
CA THR A 247 13.96 4.58 6.21
C THR A 247 14.37 4.63 7.69
N ALA A 248 14.60 5.82 8.25
CA ALA A 248 14.90 5.98 9.67
C ALA A 248 13.74 5.49 10.56
N VAL A 249 12.48 5.83 10.25
CA VAL A 249 11.30 5.27 10.93
C VAL A 249 11.27 3.75 10.85
N SER A 250 11.65 3.17 9.72
CA SER A 250 11.69 1.71 9.55
C SER A 250 12.79 1.05 10.38
N GLY A 251 13.87 1.76 10.66
CA GLY A 251 15.00 1.34 11.52
C GLY A 251 14.75 1.44 13.02
N LEU A 252 13.73 2.16 13.47
CA LEU A 252 13.43 2.30 14.89
C LEU A 252 13.18 0.95 15.57
N PRO A 253 13.54 0.81 16.89
CA PRO A 253 13.27 -0.39 17.67
C PRO A 253 11.81 -0.86 17.61
N ARG A 254 11.60 -2.16 17.81
CA ARG A 254 10.27 -2.83 17.85
C ARG A 254 10.09 -3.62 19.14
N ASP A 255 10.67 -3.12 20.22
CA ASP A 255 10.83 -3.88 21.45
C ASP A 255 9.50 -4.17 22.14
N ASP A 256 8.52 -3.28 21.93
CA ASP A 256 7.18 -3.43 22.48
C ASP A 256 6.07 -2.92 21.51
N ARG A 257 4.82 -3.06 21.95
CA ARG A 257 3.64 -2.59 21.22
C ARG A 257 3.68 -1.08 20.95
N TRP A 258 4.14 -0.29 21.91
CA TRP A 258 4.12 1.17 21.81
C TRP A 258 5.12 1.68 20.77
N HIS A 259 6.33 1.09 20.72
CA HIS A 259 7.30 1.38 19.66
C HIS A 259 6.74 1.02 18.28
N SER A 260 6.05 -0.11 18.16
CA SER A 260 5.41 -0.53 16.90
C SER A 260 4.33 0.45 16.44
N LEU A 261 3.44 0.88 17.35
CA LEU A 261 2.38 1.85 17.08
C LEU A 261 2.94 3.24 16.75
N ALA A 262 3.97 3.69 17.48
CA ALA A 262 4.60 4.99 17.22
C ALA A 262 5.24 5.05 15.83
N ARG A 263 5.87 3.95 15.37
CA ARG A 263 6.43 3.86 14.01
C ARG A 263 5.34 3.92 12.93
N LEU A 264 4.19 3.28 13.17
CA LEU A 264 3.05 3.36 12.27
C LEU A 264 2.51 4.79 12.21
N ALA A 265 2.28 5.41 13.37
CA ALA A 265 1.78 6.78 13.46
C ALA A 265 2.70 7.79 12.76
N LEU A 266 4.02 7.68 12.95
CA LEU A 266 4.99 8.54 12.26
C LEU A 266 4.94 8.39 10.74
N ARG A 267 4.83 7.15 10.26
CA ARG A 267 4.73 6.88 8.83
C ARG A 267 3.45 7.48 8.25
N ASP A 268 2.33 7.26 8.92
CA ASP A 268 1.03 7.77 8.50
C ASP A 268 1.00 9.31 8.53
N ASP A 269 1.62 9.94 9.53
CA ASP A 269 1.78 11.41 9.62
C ASP A 269 2.60 11.97 8.45
N ILE A 270 3.70 11.31 8.06
CA ILE A 270 4.55 11.73 6.94
C ILE A 270 3.74 11.65 5.63
N TYR A 271 3.13 10.50 5.31
CA TYR A 271 2.35 10.35 4.08
C TYR A 271 1.13 11.28 4.02
N SER A 272 0.39 11.42 5.12
CA SER A 272 -0.75 12.34 5.21
C SER A 272 -0.31 13.80 5.01
N SER A 273 0.88 14.16 5.51
CA SER A 273 1.45 15.50 5.30
C SER A 273 1.84 15.71 3.83
N VAL A 274 2.50 14.73 3.19
CA VAL A 274 2.82 14.79 1.75
C VAL A 274 1.54 14.93 0.93
N ARG A 275 0.51 14.13 1.21
CA ARG A 275 -0.79 14.22 0.56
C ARG A 275 -1.37 15.65 0.68
N THR A 276 -1.37 16.23 1.87
CA THR A 276 -1.91 17.59 2.10
C THR A 276 -1.09 18.65 1.39
N LEU A 277 0.24 18.54 1.43
CA LEU A 277 1.14 19.46 0.73
C LEU A 277 1.00 19.37 -0.79
N THR A 278 0.70 18.19 -1.34
CA THR A 278 0.43 18.02 -2.76
C THR A 278 -0.78 18.85 -3.20
N PHE A 279 -1.85 18.91 -2.41
CA PHE A 279 -2.96 19.84 -2.66
C PHE A 279 -2.51 21.30 -2.67
N ASP A 280 -1.68 21.70 -1.70
CA ASP A 280 -1.18 23.08 -1.59
C ASP A 280 -0.30 23.46 -2.79
N VAL A 281 0.53 22.55 -3.27
CA VAL A 281 1.41 22.75 -4.44
C VAL A 281 0.59 22.82 -5.73
N LEU A 282 -0.34 21.88 -5.93
CA LEU A 282 -1.25 21.90 -7.09
C LEU A 282 -2.14 23.13 -7.15
N ALA A 283 -2.47 23.72 -6.01
CA ALA A 283 -3.32 24.92 -5.96
C ALA A 283 -2.63 26.19 -6.48
N VAL A 284 -1.30 26.22 -6.58
CA VAL A 284 -0.53 27.37 -7.08
C VAL A 284 0.11 27.10 -8.45
N GLY A 285 0.36 25.83 -8.80
CA GLY A 285 1.00 25.46 -10.06
C GLY A 285 0.01 25.27 -11.20
N GLU A 286 0.45 25.60 -12.42
CA GLU A 286 -0.33 25.40 -13.64
C GLU A 286 -0.23 23.94 -14.15
N PRO A 287 -1.24 23.42 -14.90
CA PRO A 287 -1.27 22.02 -15.33
C PRO A 287 -0.09 21.57 -16.20
N ASP A 288 0.48 22.46 -17.00
CA ASP A 288 1.60 22.20 -17.93
C ASP A 288 2.99 22.33 -17.29
N GLU A 289 3.07 22.72 -16.03
CA GLU A 289 4.32 22.80 -15.29
C GLU A 289 4.74 21.43 -14.74
N THR A 290 6.06 21.21 -14.62
CA THR A 290 6.60 20.03 -13.93
C THR A 290 6.41 20.13 -12.41
N GLY A 291 6.49 19.01 -11.71
CA GLY A 291 6.39 18.97 -10.25
C GLY A 291 7.41 19.90 -9.58
N GLU A 292 8.63 19.97 -10.10
CA GLU A 292 9.69 20.87 -9.59
C GLU A 292 9.34 22.36 -9.78
N GLN A 293 8.74 22.72 -10.92
CA GLN A 293 8.31 24.10 -11.19
C GLN A 293 7.19 24.51 -10.25
N LYS A 294 6.18 23.65 -10.06
CA LYS A 294 5.08 23.85 -9.10
C LYS A 294 5.60 24.01 -7.66
N ILE A 295 6.57 23.19 -7.27
CA ILE A 295 7.19 23.27 -5.94
C ILE A 295 7.96 24.59 -5.77
N ALA A 296 8.67 25.06 -6.80
CA ALA A 296 9.39 26.33 -6.76
C ALA A 296 8.45 27.52 -6.57
N GLU A 297 7.32 27.55 -7.29
CA GLU A 297 6.30 28.59 -7.13
C GLU A 297 5.64 28.53 -5.75
N TRP A 298 5.28 27.32 -5.29
CA TRP A 298 4.74 27.12 -3.95
C TRP A 298 5.72 27.61 -2.86
N GLN A 299 7.03 27.37 -3.02
CA GLN A 299 8.05 27.85 -2.10
C GLN A 299 8.15 29.36 -2.09
N HIS A 300 8.16 29.99 -3.27
CA HIS A 300 8.19 31.45 -3.38
C HIS A 300 7.02 32.09 -2.62
N THR A 301 5.84 31.57 -2.82
CA THR A 301 4.60 32.07 -2.18
C THR A 301 4.56 31.83 -0.66
N ASN A 302 5.30 30.85 -0.13
CA ASN A 302 5.25 30.44 1.27
C ASN A 302 6.60 30.55 2.01
N ALA A 303 7.57 31.29 1.49
CA ALA A 303 8.96 31.30 1.91
C ALA A 303 9.17 31.42 3.42
N SER A 304 8.55 32.40 4.09
CA SER A 304 8.76 32.66 5.52
C SER A 304 8.33 31.51 6.44
N ARG A 305 7.30 30.75 6.04
CA ARG A 305 6.80 29.59 6.77
C ARG A 305 7.70 28.38 6.55
N LEU A 306 8.15 28.18 5.31
CA LEU A 306 8.97 27.05 4.90
C LEU A 306 10.38 27.13 5.45
N ASP A 307 11.00 28.32 5.50
CA ASP A 307 12.35 28.53 5.99
C ASP A 307 12.59 28.01 7.42
N ARG A 308 11.60 28.16 8.29
CA ARG A 308 11.71 27.66 9.67
C ARG A 308 11.70 26.13 9.69
N ALA A 309 10.74 25.51 8.98
CA ALA A 309 10.61 24.06 8.94
C ALA A 309 11.83 23.42 8.27
N ARG A 310 12.32 24.01 7.18
CA ARG A 310 13.54 23.54 6.48
C ARG A 310 14.79 23.58 7.35
N ARG A 311 15.01 24.65 8.11
CA ARG A 311 16.15 24.69 9.04
C ARG A 311 16.13 23.53 10.02
N THR A 312 15.01 23.28 10.68
CA THR A 312 14.90 22.15 11.63
C THR A 312 15.05 20.81 10.94
N LEU A 313 14.48 20.62 9.74
CA LEU A 313 14.67 19.37 8.98
C LEU A 313 16.13 19.17 8.59
N ASN A 314 16.83 20.21 8.14
CA ASN A 314 18.25 20.12 7.80
C ASN A 314 19.12 19.74 9.01
N GLU A 315 18.81 20.27 10.21
CA GLU A 315 19.46 19.87 11.46
C GLU A 315 19.24 18.37 11.75
N ILE A 316 18.01 17.90 11.57
CA ILE A 316 17.67 16.48 11.76
C ILE A 316 18.35 15.59 10.71
N TYR A 317 18.42 16.03 9.45
CA TYR A 317 19.06 15.26 8.38
C TYR A 317 20.58 15.18 8.54
N ALA A 318 21.19 16.18 9.20
CA ALA A 318 22.62 16.19 9.51
C ALA A 318 22.98 15.30 10.73
N ASP A 319 22.01 14.85 11.48
CA ASP A 319 22.21 13.94 12.63
C ASP A 319 22.18 12.48 12.18
N ASP A 320 23.21 11.72 12.54
CA ASP A 320 23.30 10.29 12.23
C ASP A 320 22.39 9.43 13.16
N GLU A 321 22.11 9.91 14.38
CA GLU A 321 21.27 9.22 15.35
C GLU A 321 19.85 9.81 15.36
N ARG A 322 18.94 9.18 14.60
CA ARG A 322 17.53 9.59 14.51
C ARG A 322 16.66 8.67 15.36
N ASP A 323 16.36 9.11 16.56
CA ASP A 323 15.45 8.42 17.47
C ASP A 323 13.97 8.77 17.22
N LEU A 324 13.08 8.17 18.01
CA LEU A 324 11.64 8.40 17.92
C LEU A 324 11.28 9.87 18.17
N ALA A 325 11.97 10.56 19.09
CA ALA A 325 11.71 11.95 19.44
C ALA A 325 12.08 12.88 18.27
N THR A 326 13.26 12.69 17.70
CA THR A 326 13.79 13.46 16.56
C THR A 326 12.88 13.30 15.34
N LEU A 327 12.47 12.05 15.03
CA LEU A 327 11.59 11.76 13.90
C LEU A 327 10.16 12.32 14.12
N SER A 328 9.68 12.37 15.37
CA SER A 328 8.40 13.00 15.69
C SER A 328 8.44 14.52 15.44
N VAL A 329 9.58 15.16 15.72
CA VAL A 329 9.79 16.58 15.39
C VAL A 329 9.82 16.78 13.88
N ALA A 330 10.52 15.91 13.13
CA ALA A 330 10.55 15.96 11.65
C ALA A 330 9.14 15.86 11.04
N ALA A 331 8.37 14.86 11.42
CA ALA A 331 6.99 14.69 10.95
C ALA A 331 6.12 15.93 11.26
N ARG A 332 6.27 16.48 12.46
CA ARG A 332 5.59 17.73 12.86
C ARG A 332 6.01 18.92 12.00
N GLN A 333 7.30 19.06 11.64
CA GLN A 333 7.75 20.16 10.78
C GLN A 333 7.17 20.05 9.37
N ILE A 334 7.13 18.85 8.78
CA ILE A 334 6.50 18.63 7.47
C ILE A 334 5.01 19.01 7.56
N ARG A 335 4.29 18.55 8.56
CA ARG A 335 2.89 18.92 8.79
C ARG A 335 2.68 20.42 8.95
N ASN A 336 3.58 21.15 9.62
CA ASN A 336 3.50 22.59 9.79
C ASN A 336 3.74 23.37 8.48
N MET A 337 4.26 22.73 7.43
CA MET A 337 4.36 23.35 6.11
C MET A 337 3.00 23.44 5.40
N THR A 338 2.00 22.66 5.79
CA THR A 338 0.65 22.73 5.24
C THR A 338 -0.02 24.07 5.59
N ARG A 339 -0.84 24.59 4.68
CA ARG A 339 -1.72 25.73 5.02
C ARG A 339 -2.65 25.32 6.15
N THR A 340 -2.61 26.04 7.26
CA THR A 340 -3.68 25.92 8.26
C THR A 340 -4.96 26.40 7.55
N ARG A 341 -5.87 25.47 7.24
CA ARG A 341 -7.24 25.86 6.88
C ARG A 341 -7.84 26.52 8.12
N THR A 342 -7.64 27.83 8.24
CA THR A 342 -8.44 28.64 9.16
C THR A 342 -9.88 28.45 8.73
N GLY A 343 -10.68 27.84 9.61
CA GLY A 343 -12.06 27.55 9.37
C GLY A 343 -12.80 28.81 8.92
N SER A 344 -13.34 28.77 7.70
CA SER A 344 -14.48 29.58 7.35
C SER A 344 -15.71 28.92 7.94
N ASN A 345 -16.00 29.22 9.21
CA ASN A 345 -17.36 29.27 9.71
C ASN A 345 -18.02 30.48 9.06
N THR A 346 -18.88 30.27 8.08
CA THR A 346 -20.11 31.04 7.86
C THR A 346 -21.06 30.16 7.07
#